data_4b03eac8ca3026f50debac85d6ea1d11
#
_entry.id   4b03eac8ca3026f50debac85d6ea1d11
#
_cell.length_a   1.000
_cell.length_b   1.000
_cell.length_c   1.000
_cell.angle_alpha   90.00
_cell.angle_beta   90.00
_cell.angle_gamma   90.00
#
_symmetry.space_group_name_H-M   'P 1'
#
loop_
_entity.id
_entity.type
_entity.pdbx_description
1 polymer ?
#
loop_
_entity_poly.entity_id
_entity_poly.type
_entity_poly.pdbx_seq_one_letter_code
_entity_poly.pdbx_strand_id
1 'polypeptide(L)'
;MRTKYIDLISQTYEFPQEEFHVEDNELYYNGIPLMDIIKQYGTPLKITYLPRISQNIQRARRWFNVAIARADYQGDYHYCYCTKSSHFEFVLTEVLKNGVHIETSSAFDINLIEILHENGQFNKDNYIICNGFKKQQYIDNIAQLVSNGYTNVIPILDNMAEYDQLNKAINDPCQIGIRIAAEEEPRFEFYTSRLGIRYNDIIPFYESTIKQNPKFKLKMLHFFINTGINDTAYYWNELSKCVSIYCDLKKICPDLDSLNIGGGFPIKNRLSFNYDYEYMTEEIVSQIKQICDREGVMEPHIFTEFGSYTVGEASAVLFSILQQERQNDRELWNMIDSSFMTTLPDSWAINQQFIILAVNNWDREYERVFLGGLTCDSHDYYNSEANLNAVFMPKITECNSVTDEEPDSKEQDVQYIGLF
;
A
#
# COMPACT_ATOMS: atom_id res chain seq x y z
N MET A 1 36.13 21.18 -9.71
CA MET A 1 34.95 21.03 -10.57
C MET A 1 33.76 20.90 -9.60
N ARG A 2 32.77 21.76 -9.71
CA ARG A 2 31.53 21.58 -8.87
C ARG A 2 30.69 20.51 -9.51
N THR A 3 30.41 19.44 -8.77
CA THR A 3 29.69 18.28 -9.25
C THR A 3 28.19 18.59 -9.25
N LYS A 4 27.54 18.42 -10.38
CA LYS A 4 26.07 18.54 -10.47
C LYS A 4 25.41 17.33 -9.81
N TYR A 5 24.17 17.49 -9.35
CA TYR A 5 23.44 16.40 -8.70
C TYR A 5 23.27 15.19 -9.61
N ILE A 6 22.97 15.41 -10.88
CA ILE A 6 22.83 14.33 -11.86
C ILE A 6 24.13 13.53 -12.02
N ASP A 7 25.30 14.19 -11.94
CA ASP A 7 26.58 13.50 -12.04
C ASP A 7 26.81 12.57 -10.84
N LEU A 8 26.37 13.00 -9.64
CA LEU A 8 26.43 12.17 -8.42
C LEU A 8 25.54 10.95 -8.53
N ILE A 9 24.29 11.12 -8.95
CA ILE A 9 23.33 10.02 -9.10
C ILE A 9 23.80 9.04 -10.18
N SER A 10 24.26 9.54 -11.33
CA SER A 10 24.76 8.70 -12.42
C SER A 10 25.99 7.88 -12.01
N GLN A 11 26.87 8.44 -11.18
CA GLN A 11 28.04 7.72 -10.65
C GLN A 11 27.67 6.58 -9.69
N THR A 12 26.55 6.70 -8.97
CA THR A 12 26.05 5.64 -8.08
C THR A 12 25.21 4.59 -8.80
N TYR A 13 24.95 4.73 -10.09
CA TYR A 13 24.07 3.90 -10.91
C TYR A 13 22.59 3.87 -10.42
N GLU A 14 22.22 4.84 -9.62
CA GLU A 14 20.84 4.95 -9.10
C GLU A 14 19.93 5.75 -10.03
N PHE A 15 20.49 6.39 -11.07
CA PHE A 15 19.77 7.21 -12.02
C PHE A 15 20.44 7.20 -13.42
N PRO A 16 19.71 7.22 -14.56
CA PRO A 16 18.25 7.19 -14.68
C PRO A 16 17.65 5.83 -14.26
N GLN A 17 16.37 5.81 -13.97
CA GLN A 17 15.62 4.61 -13.64
C GLN A 17 14.48 4.39 -14.65
N GLU A 18 13.78 3.25 -14.54
CA GLU A 18 12.67 2.93 -15.45
C GLU A 18 11.62 4.06 -15.51
N GLU A 19 11.31 4.65 -14.35
CA GLU A 19 10.28 5.69 -14.21
C GLU A 19 10.79 7.12 -14.31
N PHE A 20 12.11 7.37 -14.17
CA PHE A 20 12.68 8.72 -14.13
C PHE A 20 13.79 8.91 -15.13
N HIS A 21 13.74 10.01 -15.90
CA HIS A 21 14.86 10.53 -16.66
C HIS A 21 14.80 12.06 -16.73
N VAL A 22 15.91 12.67 -17.11
CA VAL A 22 16.03 14.11 -17.27
C VAL A 22 16.36 14.42 -18.72
N GLU A 23 15.61 15.32 -19.33
CA GLU A 23 15.84 15.85 -20.66
C GLU A 23 15.64 17.37 -20.61
N ASP A 24 16.51 18.14 -21.28
CA ASP A 24 16.47 19.61 -21.30
C ASP A 24 16.36 20.28 -19.91
N ASN A 25 17.04 19.72 -18.89
CA ASN A 25 16.99 20.17 -17.48
C ASN A 25 15.64 20.00 -16.78
N GLU A 26 14.71 19.26 -17.36
CA GLU A 26 13.39 18.96 -16.80
C GLU A 26 13.24 17.47 -16.52
N LEU A 27 12.54 17.14 -15.43
CA LEU A 27 12.26 15.76 -15.01
C LEU A 27 11.06 15.17 -15.76
N TYR A 28 11.26 13.97 -16.24
CA TYR A 28 10.20 13.12 -16.80
C TYR A 28 9.86 11.99 -15.82
N TYR A 29 8.58 11.73 -15.68
CA TYR A 29 8.05 10.62 -14.89
C TYR A 29 7.23 9.69 -15.77
N ASN A 30 7.65 8.43 -15.89
CA ASN A 30 7.07 7.45 -16.81
C ASN A 30 6.93 7.99 -18.27
N GLY A 31 7.93 8.73 -18.73
CA GLY A 31 7.96 9.33 -20.07
C GLY A 31 7.08 10.59 -20.21
N ILE A 32 6.50 11.10 -19.13
CA ILE A 32 5.66 12.31 -19.13
C ILE A 32 6.51 13.50 -18.66
N PRO A 33 6.61 14.59 -19.45
CA PRO A 33 7.30 15.81 -19.04
C PRO A 33 6.50 16.52 -17.94
N LEU A 34 7.02 16.54 -16.72
CA LEU A 34 6.29 17.09 -15.57
C LEU A 34 6.08 18.60 -15.66
N MET A 35 6.99 19.33 -16.29
CA MET A 35 6.84 20.77 -16.48
C MET A 35 5.65 21.12 -17.38
N ASP A 36 5.35 20.32 -18.39
CA ASP A 36 4.17 20.56 -19.24
C ASP A 36 2.87 20.39 -18.46
N ILE A 37 2.83 19.39 -17.56
CA ILE A 37 1.70 19.20 -16.65
C ILE A 37 1.56 20.38 -15.70
N ILE A 38 2.67 20.84 -15.12
CA ILE A 38 2.67 22.02 -14.22
C ILE A 38 2.22 23.29 -14.96
N LYS A 39 2.71 23.52 -16.17
CA LYS A 39 2.29 24.69 -16.99
C LYS A 39 0.80 24.67 -17.29
N GLN A 40 0.22 23.48 -17.46
CA GLN A 40 -1.21 23.35 -17.77
C GLN A 40 -2.12 23.47 -16.55
N TYR A 41 -1.73 22.89 -15.42
CA TYR A 41 -2.62 22.72 -14.24
C TYR A 41 -2.17 23.50 -13.01
N GLY A 42 -0.94 24.00 -12.97
CA GLY A 42 -0.36 24.65 -11.79
C GLY A 42 0.07 23.66 -10.70
N THR A 43 0.48 24.22 -9.56
CA THR A 43 0.77 23.49 -8.31
C THR A 43 -0.01 24.12 -7.14
N PRO A 44 -0.25 23.43 -6.01
CA PRO A 44 0.11 22.04 -5.74
C PRO A 44 -0.76 21.08 -6.56
N LEU A 45 -0.15 20.01 -7.07
CA LEU A 45 -0.84 19.09 -7.97
C LEU A 45 -0.52 17.64 -7.60
N LYS A 46 -1.55 16.81 -7.41
CA LYS A 46 -1.42 15.36 -7.28
C LYS A 46 -1.72 14.69 -8.62
N ILE A 47 -0.80 13.88 -9.10
CA ILE A 47 -0.93 13.11 -10.33
C ILE A 47 -0.93 11.61 -10.02
N THR A 48 -1.61 10.83 -10.87
CA THR A 48 -1.60 9.36 -10.78
C THR A 48 -1.38 8.77 -12.17
N TYR A 49 -0.30 8.02 -12.33
CA TYR A 49 0.00 7.28 -13.54
C TYR A 49 -0.68 5.92 -13.50
N LEU A 50 -1.91 5.85 -14.01
CA LEU A 50 -2.77 4.68 -13.93
C LEU A 50 -2.14 3.37 -14.45
N PRO A 51 -1.36 3.36 -15.57
CA PRO A 51 -0.76 2.12 -16.06
C PRO A 51 0.16 1.43 -15.03
N ARG A 52 0.78 2.15 -14.09
CA ARG A 52 1.61 1.56 -13.03
C ARG A 52 0.79 0.64 -12.11
N ILE A 53 -0.46 0.99 -11.85
CA ILE A 53 -1.40 0.18 -11.05
C ILE A 53 -1.55 -1.20 -11.67
N SER A 54 -1.88 -1.26 -12.97
CA SER A 54 -2.00 -2.52 -13.69
C SER A 54 -0.69 -3.29 -13.76
N GLN A 55 0.44 -2.61 -13.98
CA GLN A 55 1.76 -3.23 -13.98
C GLN A 55 2.10 -3.89 -12.64
N ASN A 56 1.84 -3.21 -11.52
CA ASN A 56 2.11 -3.75 -10.19
C ASN A 56 1.25 -4.99 -9.90
N ILE A 57 -0.05 -4.95 -10.24
CA ILE A 57 -0.94 -6.12 -10.11
C ILE A 57 -0.42 -7.29 -10.93
N GLN A 58 -0.07 -7.07 -12.20
CA GLN A 58 0.41 -8.11 -13.10
C GLN A 58 1.77 -8.68 -12.66
N ARG A 59 2.69 -7.83 -12.16
CA ARG A 59 3.98 -8.27 -11.59
C ARG A 59 3.76 -9.20 -10.40
N ALA A 60 2.96 -8.80 -9.40
CA ALA A 60 2.70 -9.64 -8.24
C ALA A 60 2.03 -10.96 -8.60
N ARG A 61 1.04 -10.95 -9.49
CA ARG A 61 0.41 -12.18 -10.01
C ARG A 61 1.42 -13.09 -10.69
N ARG A 62 2.30 -12.52 -11.49
CA ARG A 62 3.34 -13.29 -12.17
C ARG A 62 4.27 -13.97 -11.17
N TRP A 63 4.76 -13.26 -10.16
CA TRP A 63 5.65 -13.83 -9.16
C TRP A 63 5.00 -14.99 -8.41
N PHE A 64 3.79 -14.81 -7.88
CA PHE A 64 3.07 -15.89 -7.20
C PHE A 64 2.76 -17.06 -8.13
N ASN A 65 2.27 -16.82 -9.33
CA ASN A 65 1.95 -17.91 -10.27
C ASN A 65 3.21 -18.70 -10.71
N VAL A 66 4.34 -18.02 -10.90
CA VAL A 66 5.61 -18.68 -11.20
C VAL A 66 6.10 -19.50 -9.98
N ALA A 67 6.02 -18.96 -8.78
CA ALA A 67 6.38 -19.67 -7.56
C ALA A 67 5.51 -20.93 -7.35
N ILE A 68 4.19 -20.82 -7.53
CA ILE A 68 3.22 -21.91 -7.48
C ILE A 68 3.58 -23.00 -8.49
N ALA A 69 3.83 -22.62 -9.75
CA ALA A 69 4.18 -23.55 -10.80
C ALA A 69 5.52 -24.28 -10.54
N ARG A 70 6.54 -23.54 -10.05
CA ARG A 70 7.86 -24.11 -9.71
C ARG A 70 7.80 -25.10 -8.53
N ALA A 71 6.95 -24.80 -7.57
CA ALA A 71 6.79 -25.63 -6.37
C ALA A 71 5.84 -26.82 -6.57
N ASP A 72 5.20 -26.98 -7.72
CA ASP A 72 4.09 -27.93 -7.92
C ASP A 72 3.01 -27.80 -6.82
N TYR A 73 2.65 -26.55 -6.51
CA TYR A 73 1.70 -26.20 -5.47
C TYR A 73 0.27 -26.34 -6.00
N GLN A 74 -0.62 -26.98 -5.23
CA GLN A 74 -1.96 -27.32 -5.72
C GLN A 74 -3.04 -26.24 -5.49
N GLY A 75 -2.74 -25.25 -4.65
CA GLY A 75 -3.64 -24.10 -4.43
C GLY A 75 -3.48 -23.00 -5.47
N ASP A 76 -4.51 -22.19 -5.67
CA ASP A 76 -4.51 -21.02 -6.56
C ASP A 76 -4.06 -19.75 -5.80
N TYR A 77 -3.68 -18.72 -6.57
CA TYR A 77 -3.37 -17.40 -6.05
C TYR A 77 -4.49 -16.39 -6.36
N HIS A 78 -4.90 -15.66 -5.33
CA HIS A 78 -5.94 -14.64 -5.41
C HIS A 78 -5.41 -13.28 -4.94
N TYR A 79 -5.46 -12.30 -5.83
CA TYR A 79 -5.07 -10.92 -5.54
C TYR A 79 -6.27 -10.12 -5.08
N CYS A 80 -6.26 -9.58 -3.85
CA CYS A 80 -7.26 -8.65 -3.37
C CYS A 80 -6.67 -7.23 -3.28
N TYR A 81 -7.39 -6.27 -3.84
CA TYR A 81 -7.05 -4.85 -3.69
C TYR A 81 -7.71 -4.27 -2.45
N CYS A 82 -6.95 -3.53 -1.64
CA CYS A 82 -7.45 -2.87 -0.42
C CYS A 82 -8.00 -1.48 -0.75
N THR A 83 -9.31 -1.29 -0.65
CA THR A 83 -9.99 -0.01 -0.95
C THR A 83 -9.51 1.14 -0.09
N LYS A 84 -9.10 0.88 1.16
CA LYS A 84 -8.55 1.88 2.08
C LYS A 84 -7.30 2.61 1.56
N SER A 85 -6.55 2.02 0.63
CA SER A 85 -5.34 2.63 0.08
C SER A 85 -5.66 3.74 -0.94
N SER A 86 -6.68 3.54 -1.76
CA SER A 86 -7.28 4.58 -2.60
C SER A 86 -8.63 4.08 -3.13
N HIS A 87 -9.68 4.85 -2.96
CA HIS A 87 -11.04 4.52 -3.39
C HIS A 87 -11.58 5.50 -4.45
N PHE A 88 -10.71 6.28 -5.10
CA PHE A 88 -11.11 7.10 -6.23
C PHE A 88 -11.59 6.23 -7.38
N GLU A 89 -12.67 6.66 -8.05
CA GLU A 89 -13.29 5.92 -9.15
C GLU A 89 -12.30 5.52 -10.24
N PHE A 90 -11.44 6.45 -10.67
CA PHE A 90 -10.44 6.17 -11.71
C PHE A 90 -9.40 5.13 -11.28
N VAL A 91 -9.05 5.07 -9.97
CA VAL A 91 -8.16 4.03 -9.42
C VAL A 91 -8.86 2.69 -9.39
N LEU A 92 -10.08 2.63 -8.84
CA LEU A 92 -10.86 1.38 -8.78
C LEU A 92 -11.14 0.82 -10.16
N THR A 93 -11.47 1.68 -11.12
CA THR A 93 -11.66 1.29 -12.52
C THR A 93 -10.40 0.65 -13.10
N GLU A 94 -9.24 1.24 -12.89
CA GLU A 94 -7.97 0.67 -13.39
C GLU A 94 -7.62 -0.64 -12.69
N VAL A 95 -7.80 -0.72 -11.38
CA VAL A 95 -7.60 -1.94 -10.58
C VAL A 95 -8.46 -3.08 -11.10
N LEU A 96 -9.76 -2.84 -11.28
CA LEU A 96 -10.74 -3.88 -11.64
C LEU A 96 -10.60 -4.39 -13.07
N LYS A 97 -10.02 -3.62 -14.00
CA LYS A 97 -9.65 -4.10 -15.34
C LYS A 97 -8.75 -5.35 -15.31
N ASN A 98 -8.03 -5.54 -14.20
CA ASN A 98 -7.15 -6.69 -14.01
C ASN A 98 -7.87 -7.92 -13.44
N GLY A 99 -9.19 -7.90 -13.26
CA GLY A 99 -9.95 -9.02 -12.72
C GLY A 99 -9.50 -9.43 -11.31
N VAL A 100 -9.22 -8.46 -10.45
CA VAL A 100 -8.84 -8.69 -9.06
C VAL A 100 -10.07 -8.75 -8.15
N HIS A 101 -9.85 -9.25 -6.94
CA HIS A 101 -10.81 -9.25 -5.86
C HIS A 101 -10.66 -7.98 -5.01
N ILE A 102 -11.56 -7.75 -4.06
CA ILE A 102 -11.56 -6.56 -3.19
C ILE A 102 -11.47 -6.96 -1.71
N GLU A 103 -10.63 -6.24 -0.97
CA GLU A 103 -10.66 -6.18 0.49
C GLU A 103 -11.31 -4.86 0.91
N THR A 104 -12.23 -4.96 1.87
CA THR A 104 -12.95 -3.85 2.49
C THR A 104 -12.68 -3.80 3.97
N SER A 105 -12.76 -2.61 4.57
CA SER A 105 -12.53 -2.42 6.01
C SER A 105 -13.56 -1.53 6.69
N SER A 106 -14.61 -1.14 5.97
CA SER A 106 -15.69 -0.30 6.49
C SER A 106 -17.04 -0.52 5.78
N ALA A 107 -18.11 -0.05 6.42
CA ALA A 107 -19.46 -0.05 5.83
C ALA A 107 -19.53 0.74 4.51
N PHE A 108 -18.73 1.78 4.37
CA PHE A 108 -18.72 2.64 3.18
C PHE A 108 -18.13 1.93 1.96
N ASP A 109 -17.16 1.04 2.16
CA ASP A 109 -16.56 0.27 1.07
C ASP A 109 -17.58 -0.68 0.43
N ILE A 110 -18.54 -1.20 1.21
CA ILE A 110 -19.61 -2.05 0.67
C ILE A 110 -20.50 -1.29 -0.32
N ASN A 111 -20.81 -0.03 -0.01
CA ASN A 111 -21.59 0.81 -0.93
C ASN A 111 -20.84 1.04 -2.25
N LEU A 112 -19.51 1.16 -2.20
CA LEU A 112 -18.69 1.26 -3.41
C LEU A 112 -18.77 0.00 -4.26
N ILE A 113 -18.79 -1.19 -3.63
CA ILE A 113 -18.92 -2.46 -4.35
C ILE A 113 -20.26 -2.56 -5.09
N GLU A 114 -21.34 -2.13 -4.47
CA GLU A 114 -22.66 -2.14 -5.11
C GLU A 114 -22.67 -1.20 -6.33
N ILE A 115 -22.13 0.01 -6.21
CA ILE A 115 -21.98 0.96 -7.31
C ILE A 115 -21.12 0.38 -8.45
N LEU A 116 -19.99 -0.23 -8.12
CA LEU A 116 -19.10 -0.86 -9.10
C LEU A 116 -19.77 -2.04 -9.81
N HIS A 117 -20.62 -2.79 -9.10
CA HIS A 117 -21.42 -3.87 -9.72
C HIS A 117 -22.51 -3.32 -10.66
N GLU A 118 -23.25 -2.30 -10.25
CA GLU A 118 -24.27 -1.65 -11.06
C GLU A 118 -23.68 -1.06 -12.36
N ASN A 119 -22.44 -0.56 -12.28
CA ASN A 119 -21.68 -0.06 -13.43
C ASN A 119 -21.05 -1.19 -14.29
N GLY A 120 -21.26 -2.45 -13.95
CA GLY A 120 -20.71 -3.60 -14.68
C GLY A 120 -19.20 -3.81 -14.52
N GLN A 121 -18.58 -3.19 -13.54
CA GLN A 121 -17.15 -3.24 -13.27
C GLN A 121 -16.75 -4.35 -12.28
N PHE A 122 -17.70 -4.87 -11.51
CA PHE A 122 -17.47 -5.89 -10.49
C PHE A 122 -18.52 -7.01 -10.56
N ASN A 123 -18.08 -8.26 -10.50
CA ASN A 123 -18.94 -9.42 -10.59
C ASN A 123 -19.30 -9.96 -9.20
N LYS A 124 -20.50 -10.52 -9.04
CA LYS A 124 -20.96 -11.07 -7.75
C LYS A 124 -20.23 -12.33 -7.30
N ASP A 125 -19.50 -12.98 -8.18
CA ASP A 125 -18.67 -14.15 -7.91
C ASP A 125 -17.23 -13.79 -7.53
N ASN A 126 -16.83 -12.51 -7.60
CA ASN A 126 -15.56 -12.07 -7.09
C ASN A 126 -15.51 -12.16 -5.56
N TYR A 127 -14.33 -12.45 -5.01
CA TYR A 127 -14.15 -12.44 -3.57
C TYR A 127 -14.22 -11.02 -3.01
N ILE A 128 -14.91 -10.90 -1.88
CA ILE A 128 -15.00 -9.68 -1.07
C ILE A 128 -14.57 -10.05 0.34
N ILE A 129 -13.36 -9.66 0.70
CA ILE A 129 -12.80 -9.90 2.04
C ILE A 129 -13.18 -8.74 2.95
N CYS A 130 -13.98 -9.00 3.99
CA CYS A 130 -14.47 -7.95 4.87
C CYS A 130 -13.69 -7.96 6.19
N ASN A 131 -12.66 -7.11 6.27
CA ASN A 131 -11.77 -6.98 7.42
C ASN A 131 -12.21 -5.88 8.41
N GLY A 132 -11.49 -5.80 9.52
CA GLY A 132 -11.63 -4.76 10.52
C GLY A 132 -12.80 -4.96 11.46
N PHE A 133 -12.78 -4.21 12.56
CA PHE A 133 -13.84 -4.24 13.56
C PHE A 133 -15.20 -3.83 12.96
N LYS A 134 -16.22 -4.70 13.10
CA LYS A 134 -17.49 -4.54 12.43
C LYS A 134 -18.52 -3.88 13.33
N LYS A 135 -18.81 -2.60 13.08
CA LYS A 135 -19.98 -1.93 13.64
C LYS A 135 -21.26 -2.47 12.99
N GLN A 136 -22.40 -2.27 13.63
CA GLN A 136 -23.72 -2.78 13.16
C GLN A 136 -23.98 -2.45 11.68
N GLN A 137 -23.75 -1.22 11.25
CA GLN A 137 -23.94 -0.84 9.84
C GLN A 137 -23.09 -1.67 8.88
N TYR A 138 -21.86 -2.01 9.25
CA TYR A 138 -20.99 -2.84 8.40
C TYR A 138 -21.52 -4.28 8.34
N ILE A 139 -21.98 -4.81 9.47
CA ILE A 139 -22.62 -6.13 9.54
C ILE A 139 -23.87 -6.18 8.68
N ASP A 140 -24.73 -5.16 8.77
CA ASP A 140 -25.98 -5.07 7.99
C ASP A 140 -25.68 -5.01 6.48
N ASN A 141 -24.69 -4.21 6.07
CA ASN A 141 -24.26 -4.11 4.68
C ASN A 141 -23.67 -5.44 4.16
N ILE A 142 -22.87 -6.15 4.97
CA ILE A 142 -22.37 -7.49 4.63
C ILE A 142 -23.53 -8.47 4.45
N ALA A 143 -24.49 -8.47 5.37
CA ALA A 143 -25.69 -9.32 5.27
C ALA A 143 -26.51 -9.02 4.02
N GLN A 144 -26.60 -7.76 3.63
CA GLN A 144 -27.25 -7.32 2.39
C GLN A 144 -26.52 -7.86 1.15
N LEU A 145 -25.18 -7.80 1.08
CA LEU A 145 -24.43 -8.40 -0.03
C LEU A 145 -24.73 -9.89 -0.18
N VAL A 146 -24.71 -10.63 0.95
CA VAL A 146 -24.99 -12.07 0.94
C VAL A 146 -26.41 -12.33 0.42
N SER A 147 -27.42 -11.59 0.89
CA SER A 147 -28.82 -11.73 0.45
C SER A 147 -29.05 -11.29 -1.00
N ASN A 148 -28.23 -10.35 -1.51
CA ASN A 148 -28.24 -9.89 -2.90
C ASN A 148 -27.53 -10.88 -3.87
N GLY A 149 -27.07 -12.03 -3.36
CA GLY A 149 -26.49 -13.12 -4.17
C GLY A 149 -25.01 -12.94 -4.53
N TYR A 150 -24.27 -12.17 -3.75
CA TYR A 150 -22.80 -12.20 -3.84
C TYR A 150 -22.31 -13.50 -3.19
N THR A 151 -21.65 -14.35 -3.97
CA THR A 151 -21.36 -15.74 -3.58
C THR A 151 -20.08 -15.91 -2.76
N ASN A 152 -19.15 -14.97 -2.86
CA ASN A 152 -17.83 -15.04 -2.25
C ASN A 152 -17.56 -13.88 -1.29
N VAL A 153 -18.56 -13.53 -0.47
CA VAL A 153 -18.38 -12.58 0.63
C VAL A 153 -17.81 -13.34 1.82
N ILE A 154 -16.66 -12.91 2.31
CA ILE A 154 -15.97 -13.55 3.44
C ILE A 154 -15.73 -12.53 4.54
N PRO A 155 -16.66 -12.36 5.49
CA PRO A 155 -16.40 -11.59 6.70
C PRO A 155 -15.33 -12.29 7.55
N ILE A 156 -14.26 -11.55 7.85
CA ILE A 156 -13.14 -12.02 8.66
C ILE A 156 -13.42 -11.65 10.13
N LEU A 157 -13.50 -12.64 10.99
CA LEU A 157 -13.72 -12.43 12.42
C LEU A 157 -12.44 -11.87 13.07
N ASP A 158 -12.51 -10.63 13.54
CA ASP A 158 -11.44 -9.99 14.30
C ASP A 158 -11.51 -10.28 15.82
N ASN A 159 -12.63 -10.83 16.26
CA ASN A 159 -12.85 -11.33 17.62
C ASN A 159 -14.03 -12.31 17.63
N MET A 160 -14.15 -13.10 18.71
CA MET A 160 -15.19 -14.13 18.81
C MET A 160 -16.62 -13.54 18.91
N ALA A 161 -16.76 -12.35 19.49
CA ALA A 161 -18.09 -11.75 19.68
C ALA A 161 -18.73 -11.30 18.36
N GLU A 162 -17.95 -11.04 17.32
CA GLU A 162 -18.46 -10.71 15.98
C GLU A 162 -19.27 -11.85 15.36
N TYR A 163 -18.94 -13.11 15.71
CA TYR A 163 -19.68 -14.27 15.23
C TYR A 163 -21.17 -14.20 15.56
N ASP A 164 -21.51 -13.88 16.81
CA ASP A 164 -22.91 -13.81 17.24
C ASP A 164 -23.67 -12.68 16.53
N GLN A 165 -22.99 -11.57 16.27
CA GLN A 165 -23.57 -10.43 15.56
C GLN A 165 -23.85 -10.78 14.09
N LEU A 166 -22.87 -11.38 13.40
CA LEU A 166 -23.04 -11.86 12.03
C LEU A 166 -24.11 -12.96 11.95
N ASN A 167 -24.15 -13.87 12.93
CA ASN A 167 -25.15 -14.94 12.97
C ASN A 167 -26.59 -14.44 13.11
N LYS A 168 -26.79 -13.31 13.79
CA LYS A 168 -28.12 -12.65 13.90
C LYS A 168 -28.49 -11.92 12.62
N ALA A 169 -27.53 -11.32 11.92
CA ALA A 169 -27.80 -10.46 10.76
C ALA A 169 -27.90 -11.24 9.45
N ILE A 170 -27.05 -12.25 9.24
CA ILE A 170 -26.99 -13.03 8.02
C ILE A 170 -27.95 -14.21 8.15
N ASN A 171 -28.89 -14.34 7.21
CA ASN A 171 -29.86 -15.44 7.19
C ASN A 171 -29.46 -16.58 6.22
N ASP A 172 -28.75 -16.26 5.18
CA ASP A 172 -28.35 -17.20 4.13
C ASP A 172 -27.01 -17.89 4.45
N PRO A 173 -26.68 -19.02 3.79
CA PRO A 173 -25.38 -19.65 3.93
C PRO A 173 -24.26 -18.67 3.56
N CYS A 174 -23.24 -18.57 4.40
CA CYS A 174 -22.14 -17.64 4.23
C CYS A 174 -20.79 -18.29 4.56
N GLN A 175 -19.77 -17.92 3.79
CA GLN A 175 -18.37 -18.23 4.09
C GLN A 175 -17.86 -17.22 5.12
N ILE A 176 -17.02 -17.65 6.04
CA ILE A 176 -16.37 -16.77 7.01
C ILE A 176 -14.87 -17.06 7.08
N GLY A 177 -14.12 -16.08 7.57
CA GLY A 177 -12.70 -16.26 7.90
C GLY A 177 -12.43 -15.92 9.36
N ILE A 178 -11.28 -16.34 9.84
CA ILE A 178 -10.75 -15.99 11.16
C ILE A 178 -9.43 -15.26 10.97
N ARG A 179 -9.30 -14.05 11.54
CA ARG A 179 -8.03 -13.37 11.68
C ARG A 179 -7.27 -13.91 12.88
N ILE A 180 -6.02 -14.26 12.65
CA ILE A 180 -5.10 -14.68 13.70
C ILE A 180 -4.47 -13.43 14.32
N ALA A 181 -4.48 -13.33 15.64
CA ALA A 181 -3.72 -12.31 16.37
C ALA A 181 -2.24 -12.69 16.36
N ALA A 182 -1.51 -12.21 15.33
CA ALA A 182 -0.07 -12.42 15.24
C ALA A 182 0.66 -11.77 16.42
N GLU A 183 1.74 -12.38 16.87
CA GLU A 183 2.66 -11.77 17.81
C GLU A 183 3.38 -10.62 17.14
N GLU A 184 3.50 -9.47 17.77
CA GLU A 184 4.17 -8.32 17.19
C GLU A 184 5.70 -8.40 17.36
N GLU A 185 6.43 -7.74 16.48
CA GLU A 185 7.88 -7.71 16.55
C GLU A 185 8.35 -7.12 17.89
N PRO A 186 9.44 -7.62 18.52
CA PRO A 186 9.90 -7.21 19.85
C PRO A 186 10.20 -5.70 20.03
N ARG A 187 10.28 -4.95 18.92
CA ARG A 187 10.47 -3.49 18.92
C ARG A 187 9.18 -2.69 18.93
N PHE A 188 8.03 -3.36 18.85
CA PHE A 188 6.72 -2.72 18.87
C PHE A 188 6.29 -2.44 20.31
N GLU A 189 5.44 -1.42 20.51
CA GLU A 189 4.94 -1.09 21.85
C GLU A 189 4.06 -2.19 22.45
N PHE A 190 3.46 -3.03 21.61
CA PHE A 190 2.57 -4.11 22.00
C PHE A 190 3.12 -5.45 21.51
N TYR A 191 2.96 -6.51 22.31
CA TYR A 191 3.42 -7.84 21.99
C TYR A 191 2.51 -8.62 21.04
N THR A 192 1.25 -8.19 20.88
CA THR A 192 0.27 -8.87 20.01
C THR A 192 -0.58 -7.86 19.27
N SER A 193 -1.06 -8.25 18.09
CA SER A 193 -2.03 -7.46 17.33
C SER A 193 -3.29 -7.20 18.19
N ARG A 194 -3.81 -5.97 18.12
CA ARG A 194 -5.09 -5.61 18.76
C ARG A 194 -6.31 -6.25 18.10
N LEU A 195 -6.16 -6.84 16.93
CA LEU A 195 -7.20 -7.51 16.17
C LEU A 195 -6.81 -8.97 15.96
N GLY A 196 -7.83 -9.83 15.92
CA GLY A 196 -7.68 -11.25 15.69
C GLY A 196 -7.96 -12.10 16.93
N ILE A 197 -8.02 -13.40 16.70
CA ILE A 197 -8.21 -14.43 17.74
C ILE A 197 -6.86 -15.07 18.01
N ARG A 198 -6.54 -15.29 19.29
CA ARG A 198 -5.25 -15.89 19.67
C ARG A 198 -5.12 -17.30 19.14
N TYR A 199 -3.91 -17.72 18.81
CA TYR A 199 -3.59 -19.04 18.26
C TYR A 199 -4.27 -20.19 19.01
N ASN A 200 -4.18 -20.20 20.34
CA ASN A 200 -4.70 -21.27 21.19
C ASN A 200 -6.24 -21.30 21.28
N ASP A 201 -6.91 -20.22 20.92
CA ASP A 201 -8.38 -20.10 21.05
C ASP A 201 -9.10 -20.46 19.74
N ILE A 202 -8.39 -20.54 18.60
CA ILE A 202 -9.00 -20.74 17.28
C ILE A 202 -9.65 -22.11 17.14
N ILE A 203 -8.93 -23.19 17.45
CA ILE A 203 -9.47 -24.56 17.32
C ILE A 203 -10.63 -24.78 18.28
N PRO A 204 -10.53 -24.46 19.59
CA PRO A 204 -11.67 -24.56 20.51
C PRO A 204 -12.89 -23.75 20.05
N PHE A 205 -12.69 -22.55 19.52
CA PHE A 205 -13.77 -21.70 18.99
C PHE A 205 -14.44 -22.35 17.77
N TYR A 206 -13.65 -22.90 16.84
CA TYR A 206 -14.19 -23.63 15.71
C TYR A 206 -15.06 -24.82 16.16
N GLU A 207 -14.54 -25.69 17.02
CA GLU A 207 -15.22 -26.90 17.45
C GLU A 207 -16.48 -26.62 18.27
N SER A 208 -16.43 -25.66 19.20
CA SER A 208 -17.54 -25.35 20.10
C SER A 208 -18.63 -24.48 19.45
N THR A 209 -18.30 -23.67 18.46
CA THR A 209 -19.20 -22.62 17.95
C THR A 209 -19.44 -22.73 16.45
N ILE A 210 -18.41 -22.60 15.61
CA ILE A 210 -18.60 -22.48 14.15
C ILE A 210 -19.09 -23.80 13.57
N LYS A 211 -18.47 -24.92 13.94
CA LYS A 211 -18.82 -26.28 13.47
C LYS A 211 -20.25 -26.68 13.79
N GLN A 212 -20.83 -26.11 14.85
CA GLN A 212 -22.19 -26.42 15.29
C GLN A 212 -23.27 -25.71 14.45
N ASN A 213 -22.88 -24.77 13.59
CA ASN A 213 -23.81 -23.98 12.80
C ASN A 213 -23.58 -24.18 11.30
N PRO A 214 -24.43 -24.96 10.60
CA PRO A 214 -24.26 -25.28 9.19
C PRO A 214 -24.42 -24.08 8.25
N LYS A 215 -24.92 -22.97 8.75
CA LYS A 215 -25.04 -21.72 7.99
C LYS A 215 -23.70 -21.11 7.64
N PHE A 216 -22.71 -21.23 8.52
CA PHE A 216 -21.39 -20.70 8.33
C PHE A 216 -20.37 -21.77 7.99
N LYS A 217 -19.60 -21.52 6.92
CA LYS A 217 -18.47 -22.36 6.53
C LYS A 217 -17.17 -21.60 6.76
N LEU A 218 -16.32 -22.13 7.62
CA LEU A 218 -14.99 -21.56 7.80
C LEU A 218 -14.14 -21.86 6.56
N LYS A 219 -13.93 -20.82 5.75
CA LYS A 219 -13.25 -20.89 4.45
C LYS A 219 -11.79 -20.46 4.55
N MET A 220 -11.46 -19.48 5.41
CA MET A 220 -10.20 -18.75 5.36
C MET A 220 -9.60 -18.52 6.75
N LEU A 221 -8.28 -18.69 6.85
CA LEU A 221 -7.49 -18.06 7.89
C LEU A 221 -6.80 -16.83 7.32
N HIS A 222 -6.71 -15.79 8.11
CA HIS A 222 -6.07 -14.53 7.75
C HIS A 222 -5.07 -14.12 8.81
N PHE A 223 -3.89 -13.67 8.41
CA PHE A 223 -2.96 -12.99 9.30
C PHE A 223 -2.36 -11.75 8.63
N PHE A 224 -1.91 -10.83 9.44
CA PHE A 224 -1.25 -9.61 8.99
C PHE A 224 -0.16 -9.22 9.98
N ILE A 225 0.97 -8.78 9.47
CA ILE A 225 2.13 -8.34 10.24
C ILE A 225 2.39 -6.85 9.93
N ASN A 226 2.46 -6.02 10.98
CA ASN A 226 2.62 -4.57 10.83
C ASN A 226 3.93 -4.17 10.13
N THR A 227 5.00 -4.95 10.31
CA THR A 227 6.30 -4.70 9.65
C THR A 227 6.33 -5.10 8.17
N GLY A 228 5.23 -5.66 7.66
CA GLY A 228 5.09 -6.07 6.27
C GLY A 228 5.81 -7.37 5.94
N ILE A 229 5.80 -7.70 4.64
CA ILE A 229 6.40 -8.92 4.09
C ILE A 229 7.88 -8.66 3.85
N ASN A 230 8.71 -8.96 4.81
CA ASN A 230 10.15 -8.78 4.76
C ASN A 230 10.89 -10.09 5.10
N ASP A 231 12.09 -10.26 4.55
CA ASP A 231 12.94 -11.41 4.85
C ASP A 231 13.55 -11.27 6.26
N THR A 232 12.74 -11.58 7.25
CA THR A 232 13.12 -11.56 8.67
C THR A 232 12.74 -12.86 9.35
N ALA A 233 13.55 -13.29 10.31
CA ALA A 233 13.23 -14.47 11.13
C ALA A 233 11.84 -14.36 11.79
N TYR A 234 11.43 -13.14 12.09
CA TYR A 234 10.12 -12.84 12.65
C TYR A 234 8.99 -13.16 11.66
N TYR A 235 9.05 -12.66 10.42
CA TYR A 235 8.04 -12.94 9.38
C TYR A 235 7.89 -14.45 9.14
N TRP A 236 9.00 -15.15 8.95
CA TRP A 236 9.01 -16.58 8.69
C TRP A 236 8.46 -17.41 9.86
N ASN A 237 8.74 -17.00 11.10
CA ASN A 237 8.20 -17.66 12.29
C ASN A 237 6.67 -17.50 12.37
N GLU A 238 6.14 -16.28 12.15
CA GLU A 238 4.69 -16.02 12.18
C GLU A 238 3.97 -16.73 11.02
N LEU A 239 4.55 -16.74 9.82
CA LEU A 239 4.01 -17.52 8.70
C LEU A 239 3.95 -19.02 9.05
N SER A 240 5.02 -19.58 9.63
CA SER A 240 5.06 -20.97 10.03
C SER A 240 3.99 -21.32 11.06
N LYS A 241 3.80 -20.48 12.08
CA LYS A 241 2.73 -20.66 13.09
C LYS A 241 1.35 -20.65 12.44
N CYS A 242 1.12 -19.69 11.54
CA CYS A 242 -0.14 -19.54 10.85
C CYS A 242 -0.48 -20.77 9.98
N VAL A 243 0.50 -21.27 9.22
CA VAL A 243 0.34 -22.46 8.39
C VAL A 243 0.14 -23.71 9.26
N SER A 244 0.80 -23.80 10.42
CA SER A 244 0.58 -24.92 11.36
C SER A 244 -0.85 -24.96 11.87
N ILE A 245 -1.43 -23.81 12.25
CA ILE A 245 -2.86 -23.72 12.64
C ILE A 245 -3.78 -24.06 11.47
N TYR A 246 -3.45 -23.61 10.25
CA TYR A 246 -4.19 -24.05 9.06
C TYR A 246 -4.21 -25.57 8.93
N CYS A 247 -3.07 -26.22 9.06
CA CYS A 247 -2.96 -27.67 8.95
C CYS A 247 -3.79 -28.40 10.02
N ASP A 248 -3.75 -27.95 11.27
CA ASP A 248 -4.51 -28.55 12.36
C ASP A 248 -6.02 -28.38 12.16
N LEU A 249 -6.46 -27.18 11.76
CA LEU A 249 -7.87 -26.93 11.43
C LEU A 249 -8.31 -27.70 10.19
N LYS A 250 -7.49 -27.79 9.15
CA LYS A 250 -7.82 -28.51 7.91
C LYS A 250 -8.18 -29.97 8.16
N LYS A 251 -7.51 -30.62 9.12
CA LYS A 251 -7.79 -32.02 9.53
C LYS A 251 -9.22 -32.21 10.09
N ILE A 252 -9.82 -31.14 10.63
CA ILE A 252 -11.15 -31.20 11.28
C ILE A 252 -12.21 -30.32 10.58
N CYS A 253 -11.81 -29.45 9.67
CA CYS A 253 -12.63 -28.52 8.90
C CYS A 253 -12.38 -28.72 7.39
N PRO A 254 -13.15 -29.57 6.71
CA PRO A 254 -12.97 -29.82 5.27
C PRO A 254 -13.19 -28.57 4.39
N ASP A 255 -14.06 -27.66 4.82
CA ASP A 255 -14.39 -26.43 4.09
C ASP A 255 -13.25 -25.37 4.11
N LEU A 256 -12.31 -25.48 5.06
CA LEU A 256 -11.14 -24.58 5.14
C LEU A 256 -10.16 -24.91 4.01
N ASP A 257 -9.97 -23.97 3.09
CA ASP A 257 -9.08 -24.17 1.93
C ASP A 257 -8.30 -22.91 1.55
N SER A 258 -8.37 -21.85 2.33
CA SER A 258 -7.78 -20.55 1.99
C SER A 258 -6.93 -19.99 3.12
N LEU A 259 -5.78 -19.44 2.76
CA LEU A 259 -4.89 -18.71 3.64
C LEU A 259 -4.65 -17.31 3.08
N ASN A 260 -5.09 -16.29 3.80
CA ASN A 260 -4.83 -14.90 3.46
C ASN A 260 -3.62 -14.42 4.25
N ILE A 261 -2.54 -14.13 3.54
CA ILE A 261 -1.28 -13.68 4.13
C ILE A 261 -1.19 -12.16 4.31
N GLY A 262 -2.32 -11.47 4.10
CA GLY A 262 -2.40 -10.02 4.23
C GLY A 262 -1.68 -9.27 3.13
N GLY A 263 -1.32 -8.02 3.45
CA GLY A 263 -0.54 -7.16 2.59
C GLY A 263 0.84 -6.84 3.18
N GLY A 264 1.47 -5.79 2.66
CA GLY A 264 2.72 -5.27 3.21
C GLY A 264 3.96 -5.58 2.37
N PHE A 265 3.82 -5.83 1.07
CA PHE A 265 4.98 -5.74 0.19
C PHE A 265 5.56 -4.32 0.28
N PRO A 266 6.88 -4.21 0.50
CA PRO A 266 7.56 -2.93 0.46
C PRO A 266 7.33 -2.21 -0.87
N ILE A 267 7.28 -0.89 -0.81
CA ILE A 267 7.20 -0.02 -1.99
C ILE A 267 8.48 0.76 -2.15
N LYS A 268 8.79 1.16 -3.37
CA LYS A 268 9.94 1.99 -3.68
C LYS A 268 9.70 3.41 -3.15
N ASN A 269 10.47 3.80 -2.15
CA ASN A 269 10.42 5.10 -1.50
C ASN A 269 11.77 5.83 -1.49
N ARG A 270 12.76 5.29 -2.20
CA ARG A 270 14.09 5.86 -2.41
C ARG A 270 14.71 5.30 -3.70
N LEU A 271 15.61 6.02 -4.32
CA LEU A 271 16.24 5.59 -5.57
C LEU A 271 17.06 4.28 -5.41
N SER A 272 17.70 4.11 -4.26
CA SER A 272 18.49 2.89 -3.91
C SER A 272 17.63 1.73 -3.39
N PHE A 273 16.30 1.81 -3.54
CA PHE A 273 15.42 0.74 -3.08
C PHE A 273 15.71 -0.56 -3.80
N ASN A 274 15.91 -1.62 -3.02
CA ASN A 274 16.14 -2.97 -3.52
C ASN A 274 15.37 -3.96 -2.65
N TYR A 275 14.45 -4.70 -3.26
CA TYR A 275 13.69 -5.76 -2.62
C TYR A 275 13.44 -6.87 -3.64
N ASP A 276 13.82 -8.09 -3.29
CA ASP A 276 13.67 -9.26 -4.17
C ASP A 276 12.28 -9.89 -4.01
N TYR A 277 11.32 -9.41 -4.80
CA TYR A 277 9.94 -9.91 -4.80
C TYR A 277 9.83 -11.37 -5.28
N GLU A 278 10.67 -11.79 -6.25
CA GLU A 278 10.66 -13.17 -6.76
C GLU A 278 11.09 -14.13 -5.66
N TYR A 279 12.22 -13.86 -5.03
CA TYR A 279 12.71 -14.65 -3.91
C TYR A 279 11.67 -14.76 -2.80
N MET A 280 11.10 -13.65 -2.37
CA MET A 280 10.12 -13.64 -1.27
C MET A 280 8.86 -14.45 -1.59
N THR A 281 8.35 -14.36 -2.81
CA THR A 281 7.18 -15.15 -3.21
C THR A 281 7.50 -16.63 -3.35
N GLU A 282 8.67 -16.99 -3.87
CA GLU A 282 9.14 -18.38 -3.95
C GLU A 282 9.28 -18.99 -2.55
N GLU A 283 9.89 -18.29 -1.59
CA GLU A 283 10.04 -18.75 -0.23
C GLU A 283 8.70 -18.87 0.50
N ILE A 284 7.77 -17.92 0.34
CA ILE A 284 6.42 -18.00 0.92
C ILE A 284 5.71 -19.26 0.44
N VAL A 285 5.64 -19.48 -0.87
CA VAL A 285 4.95 -20.65 -1.45
C VAL A 285 5.63 -21.96 -1.03
N SER A 286 6.95 -21.99 -1.09
CA SER A 286 7.75 -23.17 -0.69
C SER A 286 7.55 -23.52 0.78
N GLN A 287 7.56 -22.54 1.68
CA GLN A 287 7.38 -22.80 3.11
C GLN A 287 5.97 -23.29 3.44
N ILE A 288 4.93 -22.68 2.84
CA ILE A 288 3.54 -23.15 3.02
C ILE A 288 3.45 -24.62 2.57
N LYS A 289 3.96 -24.93 1.37
CA LYS A 289 3.95 -26.28 0.84
C LYS A 289 4.67 -27.28 1.74
N GLN A 290 5.89 -26.98 2.14
CA GLN A 290 6.70 -27.87 2.99
C GLN A 290 5.99 -28.22 4.32
N ILE A 291 5.31 -27.24 4.92
CA ILE A 291 4.56 -27.47 6.15
C ILE A 291 3.33 -28.34 5.86
N CYS A 292 2.57 -28.06 4.81
CA CYS A 292 1.39 -28.84 4.43
C CYS A 292 1.77 -30.30 4.07
N ASP A 293 2.84 -30.50 3.30
CA ASP A 293 3.35 -31.82 2.93
C ASP A 293 3.75 -32.62 4.20
N ARG A 294 4.48 -31.99 5.12
CA ARG A 294 4.87 -32.62 6.39
C ARG A 294 3.66 -33.02 7.24
N GLU A 295 2.61 -32.21 7.25
CA GLU A 295 1.39 -32.45 8.02
C GLU A 295 0.38 -33.32 7.28
N GLY A 296 0.62 -33.65 6.01
CA GLY A 296 -0.24 -34.48 5.17
C GLY A 296 -1.59 -33.86 4.87
N VAL A 297 -1.64 -32.56 4.68
CA VAL A 297 -2.85 -31.80 4.32
C VAL A 297 -2.67 -31.11 2.98
N MET A 298 -3.80 -30.84 2.30
CA MET A 298 -3.79 -30.08 1.04
C MET A 298 -3.40 -28.62 1.29
N GLU A 299 -2.58 -28.07 0.39
CA GLU A 299 -2.18 -26.66 0.42
C GLU A 299 -3.38 -25.73 0.26
N PRO A 300 -3.40 -24.59 0.95
CA PRO A 300 -4.46 -23.60 0.80
C PRO A 300 -4.35 -22.80 -0.51
N HIS A 301 -5.46 -22.23 -0.99
CA HIS A 301 -5.42 -21.10 -1.88
C HIS A 301 -4.77 -19.91 -1.16
N ILE A 302 -3.84 -19.22 -1.82
CA ILE A 302 -3.13 -18.09 -1.24
C ILE A 302 -3.83 -16.79 -1.64
N PHE A 303 -4.20 -15.98 -0.65
CA PHE A 303 -4.75 -14.65 -0.84
C PHE A 303 -3.76 -13.60 -0.35
N THR A 304 -3.66 -12.49 -1.08
CA THR A 304 -2.93 -11.29 -0.64
C THR A 304 -3.84 -10.08 -0.66
N GLU A 305 -3.53 -9.10 0.20
CA GLU A 305 -4.28 -7.85 0.35
C GLU A 305 -3.39 -6.65 0.04
N PHE A 306 -3.09 -6.44 -1.24
CA PHE A 306 -2.16 -5.41 -1.66
C PHE A 306 -2.85 -4.08 -1.91
N GLY A 307 -2.65 -3.14 -0.98
CA GLY A 307 -3.08 -1.75 -1.10
C GLY A 307 -1.93 -0.84 -1.52
N SER A 308 -1.05 -0.48 -0.60
CA SER A 308 0.09 0.42 -0.86
C SER A 308 0.97 -0.05 -2.01
N TYR A 309 1.24 -1.36 -2.10
CA TYR A 309 1.98 -1.94 -3.21
C TYR A 309 1.29 -1.66 -4.57
N THR A 310 -0.04 -1.68 -4.61
CA THR A 310 -0.80 -1.45 -5.85
C THR A 310 -0.67 0.00 -6.34
N VAL A 311 -0.78 0.98 -5.43
CA VAL A 311 -0.95 2.40 -5.80
C VAL A 311 0.21 3.31 -5.39
N GLY A 312 1.10 2.86 -4.52
CA GLY A 312 2.14 3.72 -3.92
C GLY A 312 3.10 4.31 -4.94
N GLU A 313 3.55 3.50 -5.90
CA GLU A 313 4.47 3.95 -6.96
C GLU A 313 3.75 4.59 -8.16
N ALA A 314 2.43 4.70 -8.12
CA ALA A 314 1.64 5.24 -9.23
C ALA A 314 1.37 6.74 -9.11
N SER A 315 1.62 7.33 -7.95
CA SER A 315 1.24 8.72 -7.68
C SER A 315 2.44 9.60 -7.36
N ALA A 316 2.33 10.88 -7.70
CA ALA A 316 3.27 11.90 -7.29
C ALA A 316 2.51 13.16 -6.85
N VAL A 317 3.16 13.96 -6.00
CA VAL A 317 2.68 15.30 -5.66
C VAL A 317 3.74 16.32 -6.08
N LEU A 318 3.31 17.33 -6.83
CA LEU A 318 4.16 18.38 -7.38
C LEU A 318 3.89 19.67 -6.64
N PHE A 319 4.96 20.35 -6.25
CA PHE A 319 4.92 21.62 -5.53
C PHE A 319 5.81 22.66 -6.20
N SER A 320 5.47 23.94 -6.06
CA SER A 320 6.38 25.05 -6.27
C SER A 320 7.04 25.46 -4.96
N ILE A 321 8.27 25.96 -5.04
CA ILE A 321 8.93 26.62 -3.92
C ILE A 321 8.57 28.10 -3.95
N LEU A 322 7.82 28.50 -2.93
CA LEU A 322 7.37 29.90 -2.80
C LEU A 322 8.48 30.82 -2.35
N GLN A 323 9.30 30.35 -1.43
CA GLN A 323 10.34 31.14 -0.80
C GLN A 323 11.43 30.23 -0.24
N GLN A 324 12.66 30.74 -0.25
CA GLN A 324 13.79 30.12 0.44
C GLN A 324 14.24 31.03 1.60
N GLU A 325 14.35 30.46 2.79
CA GLU A 325 14.74 31.18 4.01
C GLU A 325 15.92 30.51 4.71
N ARG A 326 16.92 31.30 5.06
CA ARG A 326 18.05 30.84 5.85
C ARG A 326 17.86 31.26 7.31
N GLN A 327 17.53 30.30 8.18
CA GLN A 327 17.30 30.56 9.61
C GLN A 327 18.61 30.63 10.40
N ASN A 328 19.64 29.91 9.93
CA ASN A 328 21.00 29.93 10.50
C ASN A 328 22.01 29.36 9.48
N ASP A 329 23.28 29.23 9.85
CA ASP A 329 24.34 28.76 8.95
C ASP A 329 24.16 27.34 8.42
N ARG A 330 23.28 26.54 9.03
CA ARG A 330 23.05 25.12 8.70
C ARG A 330 21.70 24.81 8.12
N GLU A 331 20.70 25.68 8.35
CA GLU A 331 19.30 25.42 8.01
C GLU A 331 18.84 26.37 6.91
N LEU A 332 18.66 25.82 5.75
CA LEU A 332 18.09 26.49 4.57
C LEU A 332 16.74 25.85 4.29
N TRP A 333 15.68 26.62 4.42
CA TRP A 333 14.30 26.18 4.27
C TRP A 333 13.73 26.56 2.91
N ASN A 334 13.17 25.60 2.20
CA ASN A 334 12.35 25.81 1.01
C ASN A 334 10.88 25.65 1.39
N MET A 335 10.13 26.74 1.32
CA MET A 335 8.70 26.74 1.65
C MET A 335 7.89 26.34 0.42
N ILE A 336 7.16 25.22 0.51
CA ILE A 336 6.31 24.74 -0.58
C ILE A 336 4.95 25.47 -0.60
N ASP A 337 4.27 25.43 -1.74
CA ASP A 337 2.93 26.03 -1.94
C ASP A 337 1.79 25.16 -1.36
N SER A 338 2.08 24.32 -0.39
CA SER A 338 1.11 23.43 0.26
C SER A 338 1.51 23.13 1.70
N SER A 339 0.76 22.23 2.35
CA SER A 339 1.04 21.73 3.69
C SER A 339 1.30 20.23 3.62
N PHE A 340 2.37 19.77 4.27
CA PHE A 340 2.63 18.34 4.44
C PHE A 340 1.56 17.66 5.29
N MET A 341 0.99 18.38 6.27
CA MET A 341 -0.02 17.82 7.16
C MET A 341 -1.34 17.50 6.45
N THR A 342 -1.71 18.28 5.44
CA THR A 342 -2.98 18.10 4.71
C THR A 342 -2.81 17.32 3.41
N THR A 343 -1.71 17.53 2.70
CA THR A 343 -1.47 16.92 1.38
C THR A 343 -0.79 15.56 1.48
N LEU A 344 0.14 15.42 2.43
CA LEU A 344 0.91 14.20 2.68
C LEU A 344 0.95 13.88 4.19
N PRO A 345 -0.20 13.59 4.82
CA PRO A 345 -0.28 13.39 6.27
C PRO A 345 0.63 12.27 6.79
N ASP A 346 0.91 11.27 5.98
CA ASP A 346 1.77 10.15 6.36
C ASP A 346 3.25 10.57 6.54
N SER A 347 3.65 11.71 5.96
CA SER A 347 5.01 12.23 6.16
C SER A 347 5.30 12.61 7.61
N TRP A 348 4.30 13.13 8.34
CA TRP A 348 4.42 13.50 9.75
C TRP A 348 3.83 12.46 10.71
N ALA A 349 2.75 11.77 10.32
CA ALA A 349 2.06 10.82 11.19
C ALA A 349 2.86 9.53 11.40
N ILE A 350 3.52 9.02 10.35
CA ILE A 350 4.27 7.76 10.38
C ILE A 350 5.67 7.86 9.77
N ASN A 351 6.17 9.07 9.54
CA ASN A 351 7.47 9.33 8.88
C ASN A 351 7.62 8.60 7.54
N GLN A 352 6.56 8.59 6.72
CA GLN A 352 6.61 8.01 5.37
C GLN A 352 7.69 8.71 4.55
N GLN A 353 8.56 7.92 3.92
CA GLN A 353 9.58 8.41 3.01
C GLN A 353 9.04 8.50 1.59
N PHE A 354 9.56 9.47 0.86
CA PHE A 354 9.27 9.69 -0.57
C PHE A 354 10.58 9.87 -1.33
N ILE A 355 10.58 9.51 -2.61
CA ILE A 355 11.62 9.93 -3.54
C ILE A 355 11.37 11.42 -3.84
N ILE A 356 12.30 12.29 -3.49
CA ILE A 356 12.18 13.73 -3.67
C ILE A 356 13.17 14.17 -4.76
N LEU A 357 12.65 14.70 -5.86
CA LEU A 357 13.43 15.14 -7.00
C LEU A 357 13.03 16.55 -7.43
N ALA A 358 14.00 17.32 -7.91
CA ALA A 358 13.72 18.56 -8.61
C ALA A 358 12.97 18.25 -9.91
N VAL A 359 12.00 19.08 -10.27
CA VAL A 359 11.29 18.94 -11.56
C VAL A 359 12.00 19.73 -12.67
N ASN A 360 12.63 20.84 -12.33
CA ASN A 360 13.37 21.70 -13.26
C ASN A 360 14.76 22.09 -12.72
N ASN A 361 15.53 22.80 -13.53
CA ASN A 361 16.83 23.36 -13.14
C ASN A 361 17.91 22.34 -12.79
N TRP A 362 17.92 21.18 -13.44
CA TRP A 362 18.86 20.10 -13.17
C TRP A 362 20.33 20.43 -13.49
N ASP A 363 20.60 21.44 -14.27
CA ASP A 363 21.96 21.90 -14.62
C ASP A 363 22.62 22.79 -13.56
N ARG A 364 21.85 23.23 -12.54
CA ARG A 364 22.36 24.08 -11.46
C ARG A 364 23.17 23.31 -10.43
N GLU A 365 23.89 24.04 -9.59
CA GLU A 365 24.48 23.48 -8.38
C GLU A 365 23.35 23.14 -7.38
N TYR A 366 23.56 22.05 -6.65
CA TYR A 366 22.62 21.61 -5.61
C TYR A 366 23.11 21.99 -4.22
N GLU A 367 22.20 22.27 -3.33
CA GLU A 367 22.45 22.50 -1.92
C GLU A 367 21.45 21.71 -1.04
N ARG A 368 21.86 21.40 0.18
CA ARG A 368 21.01 20.77 1.15
C ARG A 368 19.95 21.72 1.63
N VAL A 369 18.69 21.29 1.63
CA VAL A 369 17.55 22.09 2.08
C VAL A 369 16.66 21.30 3.04
N PHE A 370 15.87 22.00 3.82
CA PHE A 370 14.71 21.50 4.52
C PHE A 370 13.45 21.94 3.77
N LEU A 371 12.38 21.12 3.81
CA LEU A 371 11.12 21.44 3.18
C LEU A 371 10.09 21.77 4.25
N GLY A 372 9.56 22.99 4.20
CA GLY A 372 8.49 23.48 5.09
C GLY A 372 7.19 23.69 4.34
N GLY A 373 6.07 23.39 4.98
CA GLY A 373 4.73 23.77 4.49
C GLY A 373 4.37 25.21 4.87
N LEU A 374 3.24 25.68 4.36
CA LEU A 374 2.82 27.09 4.52
C LEU A 374 1.94 27.37 5.75
N THR A 375 1.67 26.37 6.58
CA THR A 375 0.90 26.57 7.81
C THR A 375 1.79 26.98 8.98
N CYS A 376 1.20 27.55 10.02
CA CYS A 376 1.92 27.90 11.26
C CYS A 376 2.11 26.72 12.23
N ASP A 377 1.71 25.51 11.86
CA ASP A 377 1.89 24.33 12.69
C ASP A 377 3.37 23.93 12.71
N SER A 378 3.89 23.66 13.90
CA SER A 378 5.30 23.30 14.11
C SER A 378 5.72 21.97 13.50
N HIS A 379 4.76 21.13 13.07
CA HIS A 379 5.01 19.85 12.41
C HIS A 379 4.79 19.91 10.89
N ASP A 380 4.49 21.08 10.34
CA ASP A 380 4.27 21.24 8.90
C ASP A 380 5.59 21.31 8.12
N TYR A 381 6.35 20.23 8.18
CA TYR A 381 7.59 20.06 7.44
C TYR A 381 7.85 18.59 7.09
N TYR A 382 8.72 18.34 6.12
CA TYR A 382 9.20 17.00 5.80
C TYR A 382 10.39 16.64 6.70
N ASN A 383 10.22 15.63 7.56
CA ASN A 383 11.26 15.20 8.51
C ASN A 383 12.35 14.37 7.83
N SER A 384 13.20 15.05 7.05
CA SER A 384 14.31 14.40 6.32
C SER A 384 15.38 13.80 7.22
N GLU A 385 15.58 14.33 8.43
CA GLU A 385 16.58 13.82 9.37
C GLU A 385 16.15 12.51 10.04
N ALA A 386 14.90 12.41 10.48
CA ALA A 386 14.37 11.16 11.03
C ALA A 386 14.41 10.02 9.99
N ASN A 387 14.27 10.37 8.73
CA ASN A 387 14.28 9.44 7.61
C ASN A 387 15.69 9.14 7.09
N LEU A 388 16.74 9.74 7.64
CA LEU A 388 18.13 9.67 7.16
C LEU A 388 18.24 10.00 5.65
N ASN A 389 17.35 10.85 5.15
CA ASN A 389 17.24 11.19 3.74
C ASN A 389 17.35 12.71 3.55
N ALA A 390 18.58 13.21 3.49
CA ALA A 390 18.82 14.62 3.24
C ALA A 390 18.28 15.04 1.87
N VAL A 391 17.53 16.13 1.84
CA VAL A 391 16.97 16.69 0.61
C VAL A 391 17.98 17.65 -0.02
N PHE A 392 18.27 17.45 -1.30
CA PHE A 392 19.12 18.32 -2.11
C PHE A 392 18.31 18.90 -3.26
N MET A 393 18.33 20.23 -3.41
CA MET A 393 17.63 20.95 -4.45
C MET A 393 18.54 21.89 -5.21
N PRO A 394 18.21 22.24 -6.48
CA PRO A 394 18.93 23.26 -7.23
C PRO A 394 18.93 24.56 -6.46
N LYS A 395 20.06 25.25 -6.49
CA LYS A 395 20.18 26.59 -5.91
C LYS A 395 19.24 27.55 -6.59
N ILE A 396 18.45 28.26 -5.80
CA ILE A 396 17.60 29.33 -6.28
C ILE A 396 18.48 30.56 -6.52
N THR A 397 18.51 31.04 -7.75
CA THR A 397 19.26 32.26 -8.10
C THR A 397 18.42 33.44 -7.68
N GLU A 398 18.90 34.26 -6.72
CA GLU A 398 18.29 35.56 -6.44
C GLU A 398 18.34 36.40 -7.70
N CYS A 399 17.18 36.82 -8.21
CA CYS A 399 17.12 37.86 -9.22
C CYS A 399 17.52 39.17 -8.58
N ASN A 400 18.81 39.47 -8.49
CA ASN A 400 19.33 40.78 -8.19
C ASN A 400 19.08 41.71 -9.40
N SER A 401 17.92 42.33 -9.45
CA SER A 401 17.77 43.59 -10.23
C SER A 401 16.62 44.42 -9.71
N VAL A 402 16.91 45.18 -8.68
CA VAL A 402 16.21 46.46 -8.52
C VAL A 402 16.73 47.40 -9.63
N THR A 403 16.11 47.36 -10.79
CA THR A 403 16.14 48.43 -11.75
C THR A 403 14.68 48.76 -12.02
N ASP A 404 14.33 50.01 -11.69
CA ASP A 404 13.03 50.66 -11.93
C ASP A 404 12.72 50.72 -13.43
N GLU A 405 12.27 49.64 -14.05
CA GLU A 405 11.65 49.65 -15.36
C GLU A 405 10.63 48.53 -15.47
N GLU A 406 9.36 48.92 -15.56
CA GLU A 406 8.11 48.24 -15.91
C GLU A 406 7.88 46.74 -15.61
N PRO A 407 6.73 46.42 -14.99
CA PRO A 407 6.35 45.04 -14.62
C PRO A 407 5.65 44.36 -15.79
N ASP A 408 6.35 44.08 -16.90
CA ASP A 408 5.84 43.18 -17.92
C ASP A 408 6.86 42.05 -18.18
N SER A 409 6.41 40.81 -17.88
CA SER A 409 7.08 39.56 -18.25
C SER A 409 8.45 39.23 -17.59
N LYS A 410 8.57 39.21 -16.29
CA LYS A 410 9.53 38.34 -15.64
C LYS A 410 8.78 37.11 -15.13
N GLU A 411 8.77 36.04 -15.91
CA GLU A 411 8.58 34.69 -15.36
C GLU A 411 9.64 34.54 -14.26
N GLN A 412 9.22 34.61 -13.00
CA GLN A 412 10.09 34.23 -11.89
C GLN A 412 10.54 32.81 -12.18
N ASP A 413 11.83 32.58 -12.09
CA ASP A 413 12.45 31.24 -12.26
C ASP A 413 12.07 30.35 -11.08
N VAL A 414 10.81 29.91 -11.07
CA VAL A 414 10.21 29.11 -9.99
C VAL A 414 10.84 27.74 -9.97
N GLN A 415 11.32 27.33 -8.81
CA GLN A 415 11.76 25.96 -8.59
C GLN A 415 10.56 25.06 -8.30
N TYR A 416 10.44 23.94 -9.01
CA TYR A 416 9.43 22.93 -8.77
C TYR A 416 10.06 21.64 -8.25
N ILE A 417 9.34 20.93 -7.40
CA ILE A 417 9.74 19.66 -6.81
C ILE A 417 8.64 18.61 -6.94
N GLY A 418 9.03 17.36 -7.02
CA GLY A 418 8.11 16.21 -6.99
C GLY A 418 8.44 15.27 -5.85
N LEU A 419 7.41 14.78 -5.18
CA LEU A 419 7.46 13.70 -4.18
C LEU A 419 6.72 12.49 -4.77
N PHE A 420 7.46 11.36 -4.89
CA PHE A 420 7.04 10.12 -5.58
C PHE A 420 6.99 8.93 -4.64
#